data_d19174d7e2fada6e230b4195c052761e
#
_entry.id   d19174d7e2fada6e230b4195c052761e
#
_cell.length_a   1.000
_cell.length_b   1.000
_cell.length_c   1.000
_cell.angle_alpha   90.00
_cell.angle_beta   90.00
_cell.angle_gamma   90.00
#
_symmetry.space_group_name_H-M   'P 1'
#
loop_
_entity.id
_entity.type
_entity.pdbx_description
1 polymer ?
#
loop_
_entity_poly.entity_id
_entity_poly.type
_entity_poly.pdbx_seq_one_letter_code
_entity_poly.pdbx_strand_id
1 'polypeptide(L)'
;MIPRPPGGLPLLGHLVPFLRDPLAFLRSLPRYGGLVQIRLGPVSAVVVCDLELTRHVLREDRVFDKGGFLFERVRDFAGNGLVTCPHADHRRQRRYVQPAFRADRIARYTEVMAREARRLAGSWNDGQEVDITAELSLAAGRSLVSTLFTRLPFTGLQETVDDFVLLIGGSYRRMLLPHRLNRIPLPANRRYDAARTRLVRLVDEVVTAYRADPEDRGDLVSTLVAADAGGQALSNAEVTDQVMTIFAAGFDTIANSTVWALHLLAQHPDIADRVRAEVDAARVDAVGVNVPGANAPEADALGVDRAEAGATTAAGTSPSVDGLELTTRVVREAVRLYSPGWLLTRVTSTDTELGAHRLPEGTSVIYSPYLLHRQPALFPEPDRFDPERWVGVHPQRGPFIGFGAGPRRCVGEQFGMTESVLLLATIMRAWHLEHVPGRTVREMPLATLRPGPVWMRATRRDGLVRTGAAG
;
A
#
# COMPACT_ATOMS: atom_id res chain seq x y z
N MET A 1 20.04 16.00 -27.41
CA MET A 1 20.72 15.21 -26.34
C MET A 1 19.97 15.46 -25.02
N ILE A 2 19.66 14.43 -24.23
CA ILE A 2 18.98 14.60 -22.93
C ILE A 2 19.94 15.24 -21.94
N PRO A 3 19.55 16.33 -21.23
CA PRO A 3 20.38 17.00 -20.25
C PRO A 3 20.82 16.06 -19.11
N ARG A 4 22.01 16.34 -18.56
CA ARG A 4 22.54 15.62 -17.38
C ARG A 4 22.77 16.62 -16.25
N PRO A 5 22.34 16.28 -15.01
CA PRO A 5 22.63 17.15 -13.88
C PRO A 5 24.13 17.13 -13.57
N PRO A 6 24.69 18.20 -12.99
CA PRO A 6 26.09 18.23 -12.53
C PRO A 6 26.30 17.30 -11.32
N GLY A 7 27.58 17.07 -10.97
CA GLY A 7 27.96 16.28 -9.79
C GLY A 7 28.06 14.77 -10.04
N GLY A 8 28.03 14.34 -11.29
CA GLY A 8 28.32 12.96 -11.66
C GLY A 8 29.81 12.63 -11.50
N LEU A 9 30.13 11.63 -10.68
CA LEU A 9 31.49 11.13 -10.48
C LEU A 9 31.90 10.10 -11.55
N PRO A 10 33.19 9.99 -11.91
CA PRO A 10 33.67 8.90 -12.75
C PRO A 10 33.21 7.54 -12.19
N LEU A 11 32.78 6.62 -13.05
CA LEU A 11 32.26 5.29 -12.72
C LEU A 11 30.96 5.26 -11.90
N LEU A 12 30.82 6.10 -10.88
CA LEU A 12 29.66 6.12 -9.97
C LEU A 12 28.50 6.96 -10.51
N GLY A 13 28.75 7.91 -11.41
CA GLY A 13 27.71 8.84 -11.87
C GLY A 13 27.11 9.61 -10.69
N HIS A 14 25.79 9.67 -10.61
CA HIS A 14 25.03 10.36 -9.56
C HIS A 14 24.66 9.46 -8.38
N LEU A 15 25.29 8.28 -8.25
CA LEU A 15 24.98 7.33 -7.18
C LEU A 15 25.17 7.94 -5.79
N VAL A 16 26.26 8.70 -5.58
CA VAL A 16 26.56 9.30 -4.26
C VAL A 16 25.50 10.32 -3.84
N PRO A 17 25.16 11.36 -4.62
CA PRO A 17 24.07 12.27 -4.25
C PRO A 17 22.73 11.56 -4.11
N PHE A 18 22.43 10.56 -4.94
CA PHE A 18 21.21 9.77 -4.83
C PHE A 18 21.15 8.96 -3.53
N LEU A 19 22.22 8.30 -3.12
CA LEU A 19 22.23 7.53 -1.85
C LEU A 19 22.23 8.41 -0.62
N ARG A 20 22.81 9.62 -0.70
CA ARG A 20 22.84 10.57 0.42
C ARG A 20 21.45 11.12 0.74
N ASP A 21 20.72 11.56 -0.28
CA ASP A 21 19.35 12.07 -0.16
C ASP A 21 18.62 11.88 -1.50
N PRO A 22 17.96 10.71 -1.70
CA PRO A 22 17.30 10.42 -2.97
C PRO A 22 16.11 11.33 -3.25
N LEU A 23 15.42 11.81 -2.22
CA LEU A 23 14.26 12.67 -2.37
C LEU A 23 14.67 14.08 -2.80
N ALA A 24 15.65 14.68 -2.14
CA ALA A 24 16.20 15.98 -2.54
C ALA A 24 16.85 15.91 -3.93
N PHE A 25 17.56 14.81 -4.24
CA PHE A 25 18.13 14.60 -5.57
C PHE A 25 17.04 14.61 -6.64
N LEU A 26 15.96 13.84 -6.48
CA LEU A 26 14.84 13.83 -7.44
C LEU A 26 14.19 15.21 -7.57
N ARG A 27 13.91 15.91 -6.47
CA ARG A 27 13.34 17.28 -6.50
C ARG A 27 14.22 18.27 -7.25
N SER A 28 15.51 18.02 -7.34
CA SER A 28 16.46 18.89 -8.06
C SER A 28 16.41 18.75 -9.58
N LEU A 29 15.88 17.63 -10.10
CA LEU A 29 15.99 17.28 -11.52
C LEU A 29 15.15 18.15 -12.48
N PRO A 30 13.92 18.59 -12.15
CA PRO A 30 13.08 19.37 -13.08
C PRO A 30 13.73 20.65 -13.59
N ARG A 31 14.66 21.25 -12.86
CA ARG A 31 15.40 22.44 -13.29
C ARG A 31 16.28 22.23 -14.53
N TYR A 32 16.56 20.97 -14.87
CA TYR A 32 17.37 20.62 -16.03
C TYR A 32 16.54 20.27 -17.27
N GLY A 33 15.21 20.11 -17.12
CA GLY A 33 14.28 19.85 -18.20
C GLY A 33 13.24 18.78 -17.88
N GLY A 34 12.33 18.54 -18.84
CA GLY A 34 11.27 17.53 -18.72
C GLY A 34 11.76 16.07 -18.76
N LEU A 35 12.94 15.86 -19.38
CA LEU A 35 13.68 14.59 -19.37
C LEU A 35 15.10 14.86 -18.89
N VAL A 36 15.60 14.05 -17.97
CA VAL A 36 16.93 14.20 -17.38
C VAL A 36 17.63 12.86 -17.34
N GLN A 37 18.82 12.78 -17.95
CA GLN A 37 19.62 11.56 -17.94
C GLN A 37 20.46 11.50 -16.67
N ILE A 38 20.31 10.45 -15.89
CA ILE A 38 21.14 10.16 -14.72
C ILE A 38 21.92 8.86 -14.92
N ARG A 39 22.98 8.72 -14.12
CA ARG A 39 23.75 7.49 -14.05
C ARG A 39 23.91 7.07 -12.59
N LEU A 40 23.51 5.85 -12.25
CA LEU A 40 23.62 5.27 -10.91
C LEU A 40 24.56 4.05 -10.99
N GLY A 41 25.84 4.27 -10.83
CA GLY A 41 26.87 3.27 -11.05
C GLY A 41 26.86 2.78 -12.51
N PRO A 42 26.65 1.48 -12.77
CA PRO A 42 26.57 0.95 -14.14
C PRO A 42 25.25 1.27 -14.84
N VAL A 43 24.21 1.62 -14.12
CA VAL A 43 22.87 1.85 -14.67
C VAL A 43 22.73 3.29 -15.17
N SER A 44 22.42 3.46 -16.45
CA SER A 44 21.98 4.73 -17.04
C SER A 44 20.45 4.73 -17.12
N ALA A 45 19.81 5.83 -16.71
CA ALA A 45 18.37 5.94 -16.77
C ALA A 45 17.94 7.35 -17.16
N VAL A 46 16.77 7.47 -17.77
CA VAL A 46 16.12 8.74 -18.08
C VAL A 46 15.02 8.97 -17.06
N VAL A 47 15.12 10.05 -16.29
CA VAL A 47 14.09 10.48 -15.35
C VAL A 47 13.12 11.41 -16.07
N VAL A 48 11.83 11.08 -16.00
CA VAL A 48 10.75 11.88 -16.56
C VAL A 48 10.27 12.87 -15.50
N CYS A 49 10.50 14.15 -15.73
CA CYS A 49 10.16 15.24 -14.83
C CYS A 49 8.91 16.03 -15.29
N ASP A 50 8.33 15.67 -16.42
CA ASP A 50 7.14 16.29 -17.00
C ASP A 50 5.91 15.38 -16.85
N LEU A 51 4.75 15.97 -16.56
CA LEU A 51 3.51 15.21 -16.32
C LEU A 51 2.99 14.54 -17.61
N GLU A 52 3.00 15.26 -18.74
CA GLU A 52 2.44 14.70 -19.98
C GLU A 52 3.34 13.61 -20.56
N LEU A 53 4.66 13.78 -20.45
CA LEU A 53 5.60 12.72 -20.82
C LEU A 53 5.46 11.50 -19.87
N THR A 54 5.23 11.74 -18.59
CA THR A 54 4.94 10.64 -17.63
C THR A 54 3.64 9.92 -17.99
N ARG A 55 2.59 10.66 -18.35
CA ARG A 55 1.32 10.06 -18.80
C ARG A 55 1.50 9.28 -20.09
N HIS A 56 2.33 9.76 -21.01
CA HIS A 56 2.67 9.03 -22.23
C HIS A 56 3.34 7.69 -21.89
N VAL A 57 4.37 7.69 -21.05
CA VAL A 57 5.05 6.47 -20.57
C VAL A 57 4.08 5.49 -19.91
N LEU A 58 3.10 5.99 -19.15
CA LEU A 58 2.14 5.15 -18.45
C LEU A 58 1.02 4.61 -19.35
N ARG A 59 0.68 5.30 -20.44
CA ARG A 59 -0.31 4.83 -21.43
C ARG A 59 0.27 3.80 -22.39
N GLU A 60 1.49 4.02 -22.85
CA GLU A 60 2.18 3.18 -23.84
C GLU A 60 2.92 2.01 -23.14
N ASP A 61 2.21 1.23 -22.33
CA ASP A 61 2.81 0.14 -21.54
C ASP A 61 3.32 -1.05 -22.39
N ARG A 62 3.03 -1.07 -23.68
CA ARG A 62 3.62 -1.98 -24.66
C ARG A 62 5.05 -1.58 -25.00
N VAL A 63 5.31 -0.28 -25.11
CA VAL A 63 6.61 0.29 -25.44
C VAL A 63 7.44 0.51 -24.18
N PHE A 64 6.82 1.02 -23.11
CA PHE A 64 7.44 1.25 -21.80
C PHE A 64 6.98 0.17 -20.82
N ASP A 65 7.57 -1.02 -20.94
CA ASP A 65 7.13 -2.19 -20.15
C ASP A 65 7.74 -2.19 -18.73
N LYS A 66 7.18 -3.05 -17.90
CA LYS A 66 7.70 -3.36 -16.55
C LYS A 66 9.06 -4.04 -16.67
N GLY A 67 10.08 -3.39 -16.15
CA GLY A 67 11.44 -3.90 -16.23
C GLY A 67 12.44 -3.02 -15.48
N GLY A 68 13.70 -3.32 -15.69
CA GLY A 68 14.82 -2.69 -15.02
C GLY A 68 15.09 -3.29 -13.64
N PHE A 69 16.19 -2.86 -13.04
CA PHE A 69 16.76 -3.45 -11.83
C PHE A 69 15.78 -3.55 -10.66
N LEU A 70 14.85 -2.60 -10.53
CA LEU A 70 13.87 -2.58 -9.45
C LEU A 70 12.85 -3.72 -9.59
N PHE A 71 12.24 -3.84 -10.78
CA PHE A 71 11.22 -4.86 -11.00
C PHE A 71 11.78 -6.29 -11.04
N GLU A 72 13.01 -6.47 -11.52
CA GLU A 72 13.69 -7.76 -11.46
C GLU A 72 13.84 -8.23 -10.01
N ARG A 73 14.22 -7.32 -9.10
CA ARG A 73 14.34 -7.64 -7.67
C ARG A 73 12.99 -7.92 -6.99
N VAL A 74 11.95 -7.16 -7.36
CA VAL A 74 10.59 -7.42 -6.83
C VAL A 74 10.09 -8.78 -7.32
N ARG A 75 10.38 -9.15 -8.56
CA ARG A 75 9.97 -10.44 -9.14
C ARG A 75 10.58 -11.64 -8.41
N ASP A 76 11.80 -11.52 -7.87
CA ASP A 76 12.44 -12.58 -7.08
C ASP A 76 11.58 -13.05 -5.90
N PHE A 77 10.74 -12.17 -5.37
CA PHE A 77 9.90 -12.48 -4.21
C PHE A 77 8.38 -12.52 -4.52
N ALA A 78 7.90 -11.61 -5.36
CA ALA A 78 6.47 -11.48 -5.71
C ALA A 78 6.05 -12.38 -6.89
N GLY A 79 7.00 -13.09 -7.52
CA GLY A 79 6.72 -13.91 -8.69
C GLY A 79 6.35 -13.08 -9.94
N ASN A 80 5.67 -13.70 -10.90
CA ASN A 80 5.18 -13.08 -12.13
C ASN A 80 3.72 -12.64 -12.02
N GLY A 81 3.34 -12.05 -10.88
CA GLY A 81 1.99 -11.53 -10.67
C GLY A 81 1.73 -10.17 -11.32
N LEU A 82 0.52 -9.63 -11.12
CA LEU A 82 0.02 -8.44 -11.83
C LEU A 82 0.93 -7.19 -11.72
N VAL A 83 1.65 -7.02 -10.59
CA VAL A 83 2.57 -5.89 -10.39
C VAL A 83 3.85 -6.04 -11.20
N THR A 84 4.35 -7.26 -11.38
CA THR A 84 5.69 -7.55 -11.94
C THR A 84 5.67 -8.12 -13.35
N CYS A 85 4.52 -8.59 -13.82
CA CYS A 85 4.41 -9.27 -15.11
C CYS A 85 4.71 -8.32 -16.29
N PRO A 86 5.28 -8.84 -17.39
CA PRO A 86 5.48 -8.09 -18.63
C PRO A 86 4.15 -7.74 -19.30
N HIS A 87 4.21 -6.84 -20.29
CA HIS A 87 3.03 -6.40 -21.05
C HIS A 87 2.24 -7.58 -21.64
N ALA A 88 2.92 -8.57 -22.18
CA ALA A 88 2.29 -9.73 -22.81
C ALA A 88 1.32 -10.47 -21.89
N ASP A 89 1.64 -10.57 -20.59
CA ASP A 89 0.84 -11.30 -19.59
C ASP A 89 -0.18 -10.41 -18.88
N HIS A 90 0.08 -9.09 -18.86
CA HIS A 90 -0.66 -8.17 -18.00
C HIS A 90 -2.17 -8.15 -18.28
N ARG A 91 -2.57 -8.03 -19.57
CA ARG A 91 -3.99 -7.97 -19.94
C ARG A 91 -4.74 -9.21 -19.52
N ARG A 92 -4.11 -10.38 -19.67
CA ARG A 92 -4.67 -11.66 -19.24
C ARG A 92 -4.79 -11.68 -17.71
N GLN A 93 -3.70 -11.44 -16.98
CA GLN A 93 -3.71 -11.47 -15.51
C GLN A 93 -4.67 -10.44 -14.90
N ARG A 94 -4.70 -9.21 -15.43
CA ARG A 94 -5.63 -8.19 -14.95
C ARG A 94 -7.08 -8.61 -15.06
N ARG A 95 -7.46 -9.34 -16.12
CA ARG A 95 -8.82 -9.85 -16.30
C ARG A 95 -9.24 -10.80 -15.18
N TYR A 96 -8.30 -11.60 -14.65
CA TYR A 96 -8.56 -12.51 -13.54
C TYR A 96 -8.57 -11.81 -12.18
N VAL A 97 -7.69 -10.84 -11.99
CA VAL A 97 -7.52 -10.17 -10.68
C VAL A 97 -8.57 -9.07 -10.46
N GLN A 98 -8.91 -8.31 -11.50
CA GLN A 98 -9.79 -7.14 -11.38
C GLN A 98 -11.19 -7.44 -10.79
N PRO A 99 -11.85 -8.59 -11.05
CA PRO A 99 -13.12 -8.92 -10.44
C PRO A 99 -13.11 -8.95 -8.92
N ALA A 100 -12.00 -9.36 -8.29
CA ALA A 100 -11.85 -9.37 -6.84
C ALA A 100 -11.81 -7.95 -6.21
N PHE A 101 -11.57 -6.92 -7.02
CA PHE A 101 -11.53 -5.51 -6.59
C PHE A 101 -12.72 -4.68 -7.08
N ARG A 102 -13.83 -5.34 -7.44
CA ARG A 102 -15.08 -4.64 -7.78
C ARG A 102 -15.76 -4.10 -6.53
N ALA A 103 -16.59 -3.07 -6.70
CA ALA A 103 -17.23 -2.38 -5.57
C ALA A 103 -18.05 -3.33 -4.67
N ASP A 104 -18.77 -4.30 -5.25
CA ASP A 104 -19.53 -5.32 -4.52
C ASP A 104 -18.64 -6.22 -3.65
N ARG A 105 -17.44 -6.54 -4.12
CA ARG A 105 -16.45 -7.30 -3.36
C ARG A 105 -15.84 -6.47 -2.25
N ILE A 106 -15.45 -5.23 -2.55
CA ILE A 106 -14.90 -4.31 -1.56
C ILE A 106 -15.89 -4.10 -0.41
N ALA A 107 -17.19 -3.98 -0.69
CA ALA A 107 -18.21 -3.89 0.34
C ALA A 107 -18.17 -5.06 1.34
N ARG A 108 -17.90 -6.29 0.88
CA ARG A 108 -17.74 -7.46 1.78
C ARG A 108 -16.44 -7.38 2.58
N TYR A 109 -15.33 -6.93 1.96
CA TYR A 109 -14.05 -6.79 2.65
C TYR A 109 -14.09 -5.69 3.72
N THR A 110 -14.98 -4.71 3.58
CA THR A 110 -15.14 -3.59 4.51
C THR A 110 -15.45 -4.07 5.94
N GLU A 111 -16.19 -5.17 6.11
CA GLU A 111 -16.45 -5.77 7.42
C GLU A 111 -15.18 -6.29 8.09
N VAL A 112 -14.30 -6.94 7.31
CA VAL A 112 -13.00 -7.41 7.78
C VAL A 112 -12.12 -6.23 8.18
N MET A 113 -12.04 -5.22 7.31
CA MET A 113 -11.26 -3.99 7.56
C MET A 113 -11.72 -3.29 8.85
N ALA A 114 -13.04 -3.11 9.02
CA ALA A 114 -13.62 -2.47 10.18
C ALA A 114 -13.37 -3.28 11.48
N ARG A 115 -13.44 -4.61 11.42
CA ARG A 115 -13.12 -5.48 12.55
C ARG A 115 -11.66 -5.32 12.98
N GLU A 116 -10.73 -5.36 12.05
CA GLU A 116 -9.30 -5.21 12.37
C GLU A 116 -8.96 -3.78 12.84
N ALA A 117 -9.63 -2.75 12.28
CA ALA A 117 -9.49 -1.37 12.76
C ALA A 117 -9.99 -1.21 14.21
N ARG A 118 -11.14 -1.81 14.55
CA ARG A 118 -11.66 -1.84 15.93
C ARG A 118 -10.74 -2.59 16.89
N ARG A 119 -10.23 -3.76 16.46
CA ARG A 119 -9.27 -4.53 17.25
C ARG A 119 -8.04 -3.70 17.58
N LEU A 120 -7.48 -3.01 16.56
CA LEU A 120 -6.33 -2.13 16.75
C LEU A 120 -6.66 -1.00 17.75
N ALA A 121 -7.73 -0.25 17.52
CA ALA A 121 -8.11 0.85 18.41
C ALA A 121 -8.46 0.39 19.82
N GLY A 122 -8.98 -0.84 19.99
CA GLY A 122 -9.29 -1.43 21.27
C GLY A 122 -8.09 -2.01 22.04
N SER A 123 -6.93 -2.18 21.39
CA SER A 123 -5.74 -2.77 22.02
C SER A 123 -4.89 -1.77 22.82
N TRP A 124 -5.13 -0.48 22.65
CA TRP A 124 -4.35 0.55 23.31
C TRP A 124 -4.93 0.95 24.67
N ASN A 125 -4.05 1.41 25.56
CA ASN A 125 -4.44 1.95 26.86
C ASN A 125 -4.31 3.48 26.89
N ASP A 126 -5.08 4.11 27.75
CA ASP A 126 -5.01 5.56 27.94
C ASP A 126 -3.61 6.02 28.41
N GLY A 127 -3.07 7.05 27.76
CA GLY A 127 -1.71 7.55 28.01
C GLY A 127 -0.58 6.70 27.44
N GLN A 128 -0.87 5.58 26.76
CA GLN A 128 0.16 4.69 26.21
C GLN A 128 0.95 5.37 25.09
N GLU A 129 2.27 5.17 25.09
CA GLU A 129 3.12 5.48 23.93
C GLU A 129 3.16 4.29 22.98
N VAL A 130 2.76 4.52 21.73
CA VAL A 130 2.55 3.49 20.71
C VAL A 130 3.41 3.76 19.49
N ASP A 131 4.10 2.76 18.96
CA ASP A 131 4.69 2.83 17.63
C ASP A 131 3.60 2.59 16.56
N ILE A 132 3.01 3.67 16.09
CA ILE A 132 1.92 3.64 15.10
C ILE A 132 2.34 2.92 13.82
N THR A 133 3.62 2.98 13.44
CA THR A 133 4.13 2.30 12.24
C THR A 133 4.04 0.78 12.40
N ALA A 134 4.46 0.25 13.54
CA ALA A 134 4.39 -1.17 13.83
C ALA A 134 2.92 -1.66 13.93
N GLU A 135 2.10 -0.92 14.67
CA GLU A 135 0.69 -1.27 14.91
C GLU A 135 -0.13 -1.29 13.61
N LEU A 136 -0.02 -0.25 12.79
CA LEU A 136 -0.73 -0.19 11.51
C LEU A 136 -0.22 -1.21 10.50
N SER A 137 1.07 -1.51 10.49
CA SER A 137 1.61 -2.59 9.67
C SER A 137 0.97 -3.93 10.04
N LEU A 138 0.85 -4.21 11.33
CA LEU A 138 0.23 -5.45 11.80
C LEU A 138 -1.28 -5.51 11.47
N ALA A 139 -2.00 -4.41 11.68
CA ALA A 139 -3.44 -4.33 11.37
C ALA A 139 -3.71 -4.51 9.86
N ALA A 140 -2.98 -3.80 8.99
CA ALA A 140 -3.10 -3.95 7.54
C ALA A 140 -2.73 -5.37 7.08
N GLY A 141 -1.71 -5.98 7.69
CA GLY A 141 -1.34 -7.37 7.41
C GLY A 141 -2.45 -8.36 7.74
N ARG A 142 -3.04 -8.24 8.91
CA ARG A 142 -4.16 -9.09 9.34
C ARG A 142 -5.40 -8.91 8.47
N SER A 143 -5.75 -7.66 8.18
CA SER A 143 -6.88 -7.32 7.32
C SER A 143 -6.70 -7.95 5.93
N LEU A 144 -5.51 -7.80 5.35
CA LEU A 144 -5.23 -8.32 4.02
C LEU A 144 -5.23 -9.85 3.98
N VAL A 145 -4.61 -10.53 4.96
CA VAL A 145 -4.65 -12.00 5.04
C VAL A 145 -6.07 -12.51 5.21
N SER A 146 -6.87 -11.88 6.09
CA SER A 146 -8.28 -12.25 6.30
C SER A 146 -9.16 -11.97 5.08
N THR A 147 -8.78 -11.02 4.22
CA THR A 147 -9.46 -10.74 2.95
C THR A 147 -9.02 -11.70 1.85
N LEU A 148 -7.76 -12.12 1.86
CA LEU A 148 -7.23 -13.10 0.91
C LEU A 148 -7.86 -14.48 1.13
N PHE A 149 -8.06 -14.87 2.39
CA PHE A 149 -8.47 -16.22 2.78
C PHE A 149 -9.57 -16.19 3.85
N THR A 150 -10.78 -16.63 3.52
CA THR A 150 -11.86 -16.83 4.52
C THR A 150 -11.70 -18.14 5.28
N ARG A 151 -11.03 -19.12 4.71
CA ARG A 151 -10.69 -20.39 5.37
C ARG A 151 -9.20 -20.60 5.30
N LEU A 152 -8.51 -20.22 6.36
CA LEU A 152 -7.16 -20.73 6.58
C LEU A 152 -7.31 -22.13 7.19
N PRO A 153 -6.63 -23.17 6.65
CA PRO A 153 -6.73 -24.52 7.16
C PRO A 153 -6.17 -24.70 8.58
N PHE A 154 -5.68 -23.63 9.21
CA PHE A 154 -5.01 -23.68 10.52
C PHE A 154 -5.16 -22.42 11.38
N THR A 155 -4.76 -22.60 12.62
CA THR A 155 -4.68 -21.61 13.69
C THR A 155 -3.52 -20.59 13.52
N GLY A 156 -3.08 -20.29 12.30
CA GLY A 156 -1.82 -19.61 12.02
C GLY A 156 -1.92 -18.20 11.41
N LEU A 157 -3.02 -17.44 11.63
CA LEU A 157 -3.13 -16.08 11.06
C LEU A 157 -1.95 -15.18 11.45
N GLN A 158 -1.55 -15.18 12.72
CA GLN A 158 -0.44 -14.37 13.18
C GLN A 158 0.90 -14.80 12.56
N GLU A 159 1.18 -16.10 12.52
CA GLU A 159 2.40 -16.64 11.90
C GLU A 159 2.47 -16.31 10.41
N THR A 160 1.33 -16.38 9.72
CA THR A 160 1.23 -16.01 8.31
C THR A 160 1.55 -14.52 8.10
N VAL A 161 1.02 -13.64 8.95
CA VAL A 161 1.31 -12.21 8.91
C VAL A 161 2.78 -11.96 9.20
N ASP A 162 3.35 -12.61 10.22
CA ASP A 162 4.75 -12.48 10.60
C ASP A 162 5.70 -12.92 9.47
N ASP A 163 5.37 -14.02 8.78
CA ASP A 163 6.10 -14.50 7.62
C ASP A 163 6.06 -13.49 6.46
N PHE A 164 4.90 -12.89 6.18
CA PHE A 164 4.79 -11.85 5.17
C PHE A 164 5.58 -10.59 5.54
N VAL A 165 5.49 -10.13 6.79
CA VAL A 165 6.27 -8.98 7.30
C VAL A 165 7.76 -9.26 7.16
N LEU A 166 8.21 -10.46 7.50
CA LEU A 166 9.59 -10.88 7.36
C LEU A 166 10.05 -10.89 5.90
N LEU A 167 9.19 -11.36 4.97
CA LEU A 167 9.51 -11.35 3.54
C LEU A 167 9.66 -9.93 3.00
N ILE A 168 8.73 -9.02 3.33
CA ILE A 168 8.79 -7.64 2.86
C ILE A 168 10.03 -6.94 3.41
N GLY A 169 10.27 -7.01 4.71
CA GLY A 169 11.47 -6.44 5.33
C GLY A 169 12.77 -7.04 4.77
N GLY A 170 12.79 -8.35 4.52
CA GLY A 170 13.92 -9.04 3.92
C GLY A 170 14.13 -8.71 2.44
N SER A 171 13.06 -8.45 1.69
CA SER A 171 13.14 -8.08 0.27
C SER A 171 13.84 -6.74 0.09
N TYR A 172 13.59 -5.74 0.93
CA TYR A 172 14.28 -4.45 0.88
C TYR A 172 15.80 -4.60 1.00
N ARG A 173 16.25 -5.40 1.96
CA ARG A 173 17.67 -5.71 2.11
C ARG A 173 18.23 -6.42 0.86
N ARG A 174 17.49 -7.39 0.32
CA ARG A 174 17.88 -8.14 -0.87
C ARG A 174 17.93 -7.30 -2.15
N MET A 175 17.11 -6.26 -2.25
CA MET A 175 17.16 -5.30 -3.36
C MET A 175 18.46 -4.48 -3.38
N LEU A 176 18.99 -4.15 -2.21
CA LEU A 176 20.21 -3.34 -2.08
C LEU A 176 21.50 -4.16 -2.22
N LEU A 177 21.46 -5.47 -1.97
CA LEU A 177 22.61 -6.34 -1.98
C LEU A 177 22.82 -7.01 -3.35
N PRO A 178 24.07 -7.27 -3.76
CA PRO A 178 24.36 -8.10 -4.91
C PRO A 178 23.70 -9.47 -4.78
N HIS A 179 23.13 -9.98 -5.88
CA HIS A 179 22.39 -11.27 -5.90
C HIS A 179 23.17 -12.45 -5.30
N ARG A 180 24.48 -12.49 -5.51
CA ARG A 180 25.36 -13.54 -4.95
C ARG A 180 25.35 -13.57 -3.42
N LEU A 181 25.24 -12.41 -2.75
CA LEU A 181 25.18 -12.34 -1.29
C LEU A 181 23.84 -12.83 -0.72
N ASN A 182 22.77 -12.75 -1.48
CA ASN A 182 21.46 -13.28 -1.09
C ASN A 182 21.42 -14.81 -1.06
N ARG A 183 22.37 -15.49 -1.74
CA ARG A 183 22.50 -16.95 -1.76
C ARG A 183 23.35 -17.51 -0.61
N ILE A 184 24.10 -16.65 0.09
CA ILE A 184 24.91 -17.09 1.24
C ILE A 184 23.95 -17.48 2.38
N PRO A 185 24.13 -18.67 3.02
CA PRO A 185 23.20 -19.17 4.03
C PRO A 185 23.37 -18.49 5.40
N LEU A 186 23.33 -17.15 5.42
CA LEU A 186 23.29 -16.35 6.63
C LEU A 186 21.96 -16.56 7.39
N PRO A 187 21.92 -16.42 8.71
CA PRO A 187 20.70 -16.60 9.51
C PRO A 187 19.50 -15.82 8.97
N ALA A 188 19.70 -14.58 8.53
CA ALA A 188 18.66 -13.75 7.96
C ALA A 188 18.17 -14.26 6.59
N ASN A 189 19.04 -14.82 5.74
CA ASN A 189 18.65 -15.41 4.47
C ASN A 189 17.89 -16.72 4.70
N ARG A 190 18.35 -17.57 5.64
CA ARG A 190 17.66 -18.81 6.00
C ARG A 190 16.24 -18.55 6.52
N ARG A 191 16.06 -17.53 7.39
CA ARG A 191 14.73 -17.12 7.89
C ARG A 191 13.83 -16.67 6.75
N TYR A 192 14.35 -15.84 5.85
CA TYR A 192 13.61 -15.36 4.67
C TYR A 192 13.17 -16.54 3.77
N ASP A 193 14.09 -17.44 3.44
CA ASP A 193 13.80 -18.55 2.55
C ASP A 193 12.83 -19.56 3.22
N ALA A 194 12.92 -19.77 4.53
CA ALA A 194 11.98 -20.57 5.30
C ALA A 194 10.57 -19.96 5.32
N ALA A 195 10.44 -18.66 5.57
CA ALA A 195 9.16 -17.95 5.54
C ALA A 195 8.52 -18.02 4.14
N ARG A 196 9.32 -17.79 3.09
CA ARG A 196 8.86 -17.91 1.70
C ARG A 196 8.33 -19.32 1.40
N THR A 197 9.06 -20.34 1.83
CA THR A 197 8.64 -21.74 1.63
C THR A 197 7.34 -22.06 2.35
N ARG A 198 7.15 -21.58 3.60
CA ARG A 198 5.91 -21.76 4.34
C ARG A 198 4.74 -21.08 3.64
N LEU A 199 4.90 -19.81 3.24
CA LEU A 199 3.84 -19.08 2.56
C LEU A 199 3.45 -19.67 1.20
N VAL A 200 4.42 -20.07 0.39
CA VAL A 200 4.14 -20.74 -0.90
C VAL A 200 3.36 -22.05 -0.67
N ARG A 201 3.79 -22.85 0.30
CA ARG A 201 3.08 -24.08 0.66
C ARG A 201 1.66 -23.82 1.13
N LEU A 202 1.48 -22.83 2.02
CA LEU A 202 0.19 -22.40 2.51
C LEU A 202 -0.77 -22.02 1.37
N VAL A 203 -0.29 -21.18 0.45
CA VAL A 203 -1.12 -20.75 -0.69
C VAL A 203 -1.47 -21.93 -1.57
N ASP A 204 -0.53 -22.84 -1.84
CA ASP A 204 -0.79 -24.03 -2.65
C ASP A 204 -1.81 -24.98 -2.00
N GLU A 205 -1.73 -25.20 -0.69
CA GLU A 205 -2.70 -25.97 0.09
C GLU A 205 -4.10 -25.34 0.02
N VAL A 206 -4.22 -24.01 0.21
CA VAL A 206 -5.50 -23.29 0.11
C VAL A 206 -6.06 -23.37 -1.31
N VAL A 207 -5.24 -23.12 -2.32
CA VAL A 207 -5.66 -23.19 -3.73
C VAL A 207 -6.14 -24.59 -4.08
N THR A 208 -5.45 -25.63 -3.62
CA THR A 208 -5.84 -27.02 -3.84
C THR A 208 -7.19 -27.32 -3.18
N ALA A 209 -7.39 -26.88 -1.93
CA ALA A 209 -8.64 -27.06 -1.23
C ALA A 209 -9.82 -26.31 -1.90
N TYR A 210 -9.57 -25.09 -2.41
CA TYR A 210 -10.60 -24.30 -3.11
C TYR A 210 -10.95 -24.87 -4.48
N ARG A 211 -10.02 -25.53 -5.16
CA ARG A 211 -10.31 -26.24 -6.42
C ARG A 211 -11.09 -27.54 -6.21
N ALA A 212 -10.87 -28.20 -5.09
CA ALA A 212 -11.63 -29.40 -4.73
C ALA A 212 -13.10 -29.08 -4.36
N ASP A 213 -13.34 -27.84 -3.88
CA ASP A 213 -14.67 -27.34 -3.50
C ASP A 213 -14.82 -25.88 -4.03
N PRO A 214 -15.17 -25.73 -5.33
CA PRO A 214 -15.12 -24.44 -6.05
C PRO A 214 -16.32 -23.53 -5.72
N GLU A 215 -16.58 -23.30 -4.45
CA GLU A 215 -17.56 -22.32 -3.98
C GLU A 215 -16.93 -20.93 -3.93
N ASP A 216 -17.68 -19.92 -4.38
CA ASP A 216 -17.30 -18.52 -4.18
C ASP A 216 -17.52 -18.12 -2.71
N ARG A 217 -16.44 -18.11 -1.95
CA ARG A 217 -16.46 -17.79 -0.52
C ARG A 217 -16.42 -16.29 -0.22
N GLY A 218 -16.43 -15.48 -1.27
CA GLY A 218 -16.39 -14.01 -1.15
C GLY A 218 -15.00 -13.47 -0.83
N ASP A 219 -13.97 -14.31 -0.73
CA ASP A 219 -12.58 -13.89 -0.57
C ASP A 219 -11.86 -13.76 -1.91
N LEU A 220 -10.65 -13.21 -1.87
CA LEU A 220 -9.90 -12.91 -3.07
C LEU A 220 -9.41 -14.18 -3.77
N VAL A 221 -8.94 -15.18 -3.02
CA VAL A 221 -8.41 -16.42 -3.60
C VAL A 221 -9.51 -17.26 -4.23
N SER A 222 -10.69 -17.37 -3.61
CA SER A 222 -11.83 -18.06 -4.23
C SER A 222 -12.24 -17.40 -5.55
N THR A 223 -12.18 -16.06 -5.62
CA THR A 223 -12.43 -15.32 -6.88
C THR A 223 -11.37 -15.65 -7.95
N LEU A 224 -10.10 -15.75 -7.60
CA LEU A 224 -9.02 -16.09 -8.53
C LEU A 224 -9.13 -17.54 -9.03
N VAL A 225 -9.49 -18.46 -8.15
CA VAL A 225 -9.63 -19.89 -8.46
C VAL A 225 -10.86 -20.16 -9.33
N ALA A 226 -11.98 -19.47 -9.03
CA ALA A 226 -13.22 -19.61 -9.81
C ALA A 226 -13.18 -18.87 -11.16
N ALA A 227 -12.23 -17.95 -11.36
CA ALA A 227 -12.17 -17.14 -12.57
C ALA A 227 -11.76 -18.00 -13.77
N ASP A 228 -12.70 -18.17 -14.67
CA ASP A 228 -12.49 -18.75 -16.00
C ASP A 228 -12.76 -17.67 -17.05
N ALA A 229 -11.70 -17.08 -17.59
CA ALA A 229 -11.83 -16.08 -18.66
C ALA A 229 -11.67 -16.73 -20.04
N GLY A 230 -12.68 -17.47 -20.46
CA GLY A 230 -12.73 -18.09 -21.79
C GLY A 230 -12.00 -19.44 -21.86
N GLY A 231 -12.17 -20.30 -20.85
CA GLY A 231 -11.70 -21.67 -20.85
C GLY A 231 -10.27 -21.90 -20.39
N GLN A 232 -9.62 -20.88 -19.83
CA GLN A 232 -8.26 -20.98 -19.31
C GLN A 232 -8.18 -20.47 -17.84
N ALA A 233 -8.36 -21.37 -16.89
CA ALA A 233 -8.13 -21.05 -15.48
C ALA A 233 -6.65 -20.72 -15.20
N LEU A 234 -6.39 -19.93 -14.17
CA LEU A 234 -5.01 -19.71 -13.67
C LEU A 234 -4.47 -21.05 -13.11
N SER A 235 -3.21 -21.36 -13.36
CA SER A 235 -2.52 -22.46 -12.67
C SER A 235 -2.31 -22.16 -11.19
N ASN A 236 -2.01 -23.17 -10.37
CA ASN A 236 -1.71 -22.95 -8.95
C ASN A 236 -0.54 -21.98 -8.76
N ALA A 237 0.51 -22.11 -9.57
CA ALA A 237 1.66 -21.21 -9.52
C ALA A 237 1.26 -19.76 -9.85
N GLU A 238 0.40 -19.53 -10.85
CA GLU A 238 -0.08 -18.20 -11.18
C GLU A 238 -0.95 -17.63 -10.05
N VAL A 239 -1.83 -18.42 -9.42
CA VAL A 239 -2.60 -17.96 -8.26
C VAL A 239 -1.67 -17.59 -7.12
N THR A 240 -0.64 -18.41 -6.83
CA THR A 240 0.38 -18.12 -5.81
C THR A 240 1.09 -16.81 -6.11
N ASP A 241 1.53 -16.58 -7.36
CA ASP A 241 2.16 -15.32 -7.78
C ASP A 241 1.22 -14.12 -7.59
N GLN A 242 -0.09 -14.26 -7.86
CA GLN A 242 -1.07 -13.19 -7.61
C GLN A 242 -1.20 -12.91 -6.11
N VAL A 243 -1.34 -13.93 -5.27
CA VAL A 243 -1.45 -13.78 -3.80
C VAL A 243 -0.22 -13.08 -3.24
N MET A 244 0.97 -13.54 -3.59
CA MET A 244 2.23 -12.93 -3.15
C MET A 244 2.35 -11.47 -3.62
N THR A 245 1.99 -11.21 -4.87
CA THR A 245 2.00 -9.86 -5.46
C THR A 245 1.01 -8.92 -4.76
N ILE A 246 -0.21 -9.38 -4.52
CA ILE A 246 -1.27 -8.57 -3.90
C ILE A 246 -0.91 -8.25 -2.46
N PHE A 247 -0.41 -9.23 -1.71
CA PHE A 247 0.05 -8.99 -0.35
C PHE A 247 1.19 -7.98 -0.31
N ALA A 248 2.20 -8.16 -1.15
CA ALA A 248 3.33 -7.24 -1.25
C ALA A 248 2.93 -5.80 -1.58
N ALA A 249 1.97 -5.66 -2.49
CA ALA A 249 1.50 -4.35 -2.94
C ALA A 249 0.57 -3.66 -1.92
N GLY A 250 -0.27 -4.44 -1.21
CA GLY A 250 -1.29 -3.91 -0.30
C GLY A 250 -0.76 -3.59 1.09
N PHE A 251 -0.03 -4.51 1.68
CA PHE A 251 0.40 -4.45 3.07
C PHE A 251 1.07 -3.13 3.46
N ASP A 252 2.20 -2.83 2.85
CA ASP A 252 3.05 -1.70 3.25
C ASP A 252 2.48 -0.35 2.79
N THR A 253 1.78 -0.33 1.65
CA THR A 253 1.23 0.91 1.09
C THR A 253 0.06 1.45 1.91
N ILE A 254 -0.83 0.58 2.39
CA ILE A 254 -1.98 0.96 3.24
C ILE A 254 -1.50 1.45 4.60
N ALA A 255 -0.64 0.65 5.26
CA ALA A 255 -0.07 1.03 6.54
C ALA A 255 0.61 2.39 6.49
N ASN A 256 1.54 2.59 5.54
CA ASN A 256 2.28 3.84 5.40
C ASN A 256 1.37 5.04 5.10
N SER A 257 0.36 4.88 4.24
CA SER A 257 -0.59 5.96 3.92
C SER A 257 -1.35 6.41 5.16
N THR A 258 -1.78 5.47 6.01
CA THR A 258 -2.49 5.76 7.26
C THR A 258 -1.55 6.37 8.32
N VAL A 259 -0.30 5.86 8.45
CA VAL A 259 0.70 6.46 9.36
C VAL A 259 0.99 7.90 8.99
N TRP A 260 1.22 8.18 7.69
CA TRP A 260 1.46 9.54 7.22
C TRP A 260 0.26 10.46 7.45
N ALA A 261 -0.97 9.95 7.28
CA ALA A 261 -2.18 10.72 7.58
C ALA A 261 -2.27 11.09 9.06
N LEU A 262 -2.02 10.15 9.98
CA LEU A 262 -1.98 10.41 11.43
C LEU A 262 -0.87 11.38 11.83
N HIS A 263 0.33 11.20 11.22
CA HIS A 263 1.46 12.11 11.43
C HIS A 263 1.11 13.56 11.04
N LEU A 264 0.48 13.74 9.88
CA LEU A 264 0.06 15.06 9.40
C LEU A 264 -1.05 15.66 10.27
N LEU A 265 -2.03 14.87 10.68
CA LEU A 265 -3.10 15.33 11.57
C LEU A 265 -2.57 15.77 12.94
N ALA A 266 -1.56 15.09 13.49
CA ALA A 266 -0.93 15.50 14.74
C ALA A 266 -0.18 16.84 14.63
N GLN A 267 0.20 17.25 13.42
CA GLN A 267 0.81 18.56 13.15
C GLN A 267 -0.21 19.66 12.80
N HIS A 268 -1.46 19.27 12.50
CA HIS A 268 -2.54 20.17 12.07
C HIS A 268 -3.80 19.94 12.91
N PRO A 269 -3.81 20.43 14.17
CA PRO A 269 -4.88 20.15 15.12
C PRO A 269 -6.26 20.66 14.66
N ASP A 270 -6.30 21.77 13.92
CA ASP A 270 -7.51 22.31 13.31
C ASP A 270 -8.17 21.35 12.32
N ILE A 271 -7.37 20.71 11.47
CA ILE A 271 -7.86 19.68 10.53
C ILE A 271 -8.23 18.41 11.29
N ALA A 272 -7.44 18.03 12.30
CA ALA A 272 -7.72 16.86 13.13
C ALA A 272 -9.06 17.00 13.90
N ASP A 273 -9.39 18.20 14.41
CA ASP A 273 -10.67 18.46 15.06
C ASP A 273 -11.85 18.35 14.09
N ARG A 274 -11.70 18.84 12.86
CA ARG A 274 -12.72 18.69 11.82
C ARG A 274 -12.92 17.24 11.41
N VAL A 275 -11.83 16.45 11.29
CA VAL A 275 -11.92 15.00 11.04
C VAL A 275 -12.63 14.30 12.19
N ARG A 276 -12.34 14.64 13.45
CA ARG A 276 -13.05 14.11 14.61
C ARG A 276 -14.54 14.43 14.57
N ALA A 277 -14.90 15.68 14.27
CA ALA A 277 -16.30 16.09 14.14
C ALA A 277 -17.02 15.33 13.01
N GLU A 278 -16.37 15.13 11.86
CA GLU A 278 -16.92 14.32 10.76
C GLU A 278 -17.17 12.88 11.21
N VAL A 279 -16.17 12.25 11.82
CA VAL A 279 -16.25 10.86 12.29
C VAL A 279 -17.30 10.67 13.38
N ASP A 280 -17.50 11.65 14.26
CA ASP A 280 -18.54 11.63 15.29
C ASP A 280 -19.94 11.81 14.71
N ALA A 281 -20.08 12.67 13.68
CA ALA A 281 -21.35 12.94 12.99
C ALA A 281 -21.77 11.81 12.05
N ALA A 282 -20.80 11.16 11.40
CA ALA A 282 -21.05 9.97 10.64
C ALA A 282 -21.59 8.94 11.63
N ARG A 283 -22.91 8.69 11.64
CA ARG A 283 -23.54 7.65 12.50
C ARG A 283 -22.86 6.33 12.23
N VAL A 284 -21.86 6.08 13.04
CA VAL A 284 -20.90 5.00 12.90
C VAL A 284 -21.46 3.72 13.52
N ASP A 285 -22.75 3.46 13.35
CA ASP A 285 -23.26 2.10 13.33
C ASP A 285 -22.59 1.30 12.20
N ALA A 286 -22.11 2.02 11.18
CA ALA A 286 -21.26 1.47 10.09
C ALA A 286 -19.79 1.26 10.48
N VAL A 287 -19.23 1.96 11.46
CA VAL A 287 -17.89 1.71 12.02
C VAL A 287 -18.02 1.13 13.45
N GLY A 288 -19.08 0.41 13.77
CA GLY A 288 -19.46 -0.18 15.06
C GLY A 288 -18.35 -0.24 16.13
N VAL A 289 -18.00 0.90 16.75
CA VAL A 289 -17.12 0.94 17.93
C VAL A 289 -17.98 0.79 19.17
N ASN A 290 -18.38 -0.41 19.48
CA ASN A 290 -18.71 -0.76 20.85
C ASN A 290 -17.40 -1.19 21.52
N VAL A 291 -16.79 -0.30 22.29
CA VAL A 291 -15.66 -0.67 23.17
C VAL A 291 -16.29 -1.27 24.41
N PRO A 292 -16.20 -2.58 24.66
CA PRO A 292 -16.64 -3.15 25.94
C PRO A 292 -15.80 -2.50 27.05
N GLY A 293 -16.44 -2.12 28.14
CA GLY A 293 -15.76 -1.67 29.36
C GLY A 293 -14.74 -2.72 29.79
N ALA A 294 -13.60 -2.25 30.28
CA ALA A 294 -12.52 -3.04 30.82
C ALA A 294 -13.03 -3.94 31.96
N ASN A 295 -13.45 -5.15 31.64
CA ASN A 295 -13.60 -6.29 32.52
C ASN A 295 -14.20 -7.47 31.71
N ALA A 296 -13.39 -8.04 30.80
CA ALA A 296 -13.60 -9.41 30.38
C ALA A 296 -12.31 -10.18 30.68
N PRO A 297 -12.39 -11.33 31.39
CA PRO A 297 -11.20 -12.13 31.65
C PRO A 297 -10.60 -12.63 30.32
N GLU A 298 -9.29 -12.73 30.30
CA GLU A 298 -8.55 -13.46 29.27
C GLU A 298 -9.11 -14.89 29.16
N ALA A 299 -9.96 -15.11 28.20
CA ALA A 299 -10.39 -16.43 27.80
C ALA A 299 -10.28 -16.52 26.27
N ASP A 300 -9.35 -17.36 25.84
CA ASP A 300 -9.17 -17.90 24.50
C ASP A 300 -8.93 -16.91 23.35
N ALA A 301 -7.73 -16.44 23.29
CA ALA A 301 -7.11 -15.93 22.09
C ALA A 301 -6.94 -17.04 21.05
N LEU A 302 -7.94 -17.41 20.27
CA LEU A 302 -7.83 -18.17 19.00
C LEU A 302 -9.10 -18.95 18.62
N GLY A 303 -10.23 -18.69 19.29
CA GLY A 303 -11.51 -19.28 18.90
C GLY A 303 -12.18 -18.47 17.78
N VAL A 304 -11.92 -18.78 16.53
CA VAL A 304 -12.88 -18.47 15.47
C VAL A 304 -14.01 -19.48 15.62
N ASP A 305 -14.98 -19.15 16.46
CA ASP A 305 -16.14 -20.01 16.68
C ASP A 305 -17.01 -20.01 15.42
N ARG A 306 -17.28 -21.22 14.93
CA ARG A 306 -18.11 -21.50 13.75
C ARG A 306 -19.56 -20.99 13.86
N ALA A 307 -19.96 -20.46 15.01
CA ALA A 307 -21.32 -20.04 15.28
C ALA A 307 -21.67 -18.61 14.87
N GLU A 308 -20.70 -17.72 14.63
CA GLU A 308 -20.97 -16.32 14.32
C GLU A 308 -21.03 -15.98 12.82
N ALA A 309 -20.74 -16.92 11.93
CA ALA A 309 -20.98 -16.73 10.49
C ALA A 309 -22.48 -16.71 10.11
N GLY A 310 -23.37 -16.93 11.08
CA GLY A 310 -24.81 -16.97 10.91
C GLY A 310 -25.60 -15.99 11.78
N ALA A 311 -24.96 -15.18 12.62
CA ALA A 311 -25.66 -14.13 13.33
C ALA A 311 -25.96 -12.97 12.37
N THR A 312 -27.09 -13.03 11.71
CA THR A 312 -27.80 -11.88 11.16
C THR A 312 -27.90 -10.84 12.26
N THR A 313 -26.97 -9.89 12.32
CA THR A 313 -27.17 -8.65 13.06
C THR A 313 -28.41 -8.00 12.48
N ALA A 314 -29.37 -7.70 13.35
CA ALA A 314 -30.56 -6.96 13.01
C ALA A 314 -30.20 -5.80 12.10
N ALA A 315 -30.78 -5.76 10.88
CA ALA A 315 -30.80 -4.71 9.88
C ALA A 315 -29.74 -3.58 10.07
N GLY A 316 -28.46 -3.90 10.14
CA GLY A 316 -27.35 -2.97 10.21
C GLY A 316 -26.74 -2.79 8.82
N THR A 317 -26.62 -1.56 8.36
CA THR A 317 -25.88 -1.19 7.14
C THR A 317 -24.44 -1.70 7.25
N SER A 318 -23.95 -2.38 6.18
CA SER A 318 -22.54 -2.77 6.08
C SER A 318 -21.62 -1.56 6.30
N PRO A 319 -20.45 -1.71 6.93
CA PRO A 319 -19.49 -0.62 7.10
C PRO A 319 -19.19 0.05 5.77
N SER A 320 -19.27 1.38 5.71
CA SER A 320 -19.03 2.20 4.52
C SER A 320 -18.13 3.38 4.88
N VAL A 321 -17.51 3.96 3.89
CA VAL A 321 -16.79 5.23 4.01
C VAL A 321 -17.64 6.42 3.58
N ASP A 322 -18.92 6.20 3.31
CA ASP A 322 -19.87 7.27 2.98
C ASP A 322 -20.02 8.22 4.17
N GLY A 323 -20.01 9.51 3.91
CA GLY A 323 -20.02 10.53 4.96
C GLY A 323 -18.65 10.82 5.59
N LEU A 324 -17.56 10.26 5.06
CA LEU A 324 -16.17 10.48 5.50
C LEU A 324 -15.35 11.21 4.42
N GLU A 325 -15.91 12.27 3.85
CA GLU A 325 -15.32 12.99 2.72
C GLU A 325 -14.02 13.69 3.11
N LEU A 326 -13.97 14.39 4.27
CA LEU A 326 -12.75 15.04 4.74
C LEU A 326 -11.69 14.00 5.10
N THR A 327 -12.06 12.95 5.79
CA THR A 327 -11.16 11.83 6.14
C THR A 327 -10.56 11.22 4.87
N THR A 328 -11.36 11.01 3.82
CA THR A 328 -10.90 10.54 2.50
C THR A 328 -9.93 11.53 1.85
N ARG A 329 -10.21 12.82 1.92
CA ARG A 329 -9.31 13.88 1.40
C ARG A 329 -7.99 13.93 2.16
N VAL A 330 -8.00 13.72 3.46
CA VAL A 330 -6.80 13.62 4.31
C VAL A 330 -5.92 12.45 3.87
N VAL A 331 -6.48 11.26 3.71
CA VAL A 331 -5.72 10.09 3.22
C VAL A 331 -5.14 10.36 1.83
N ARG A 332 -5.94 10.94 0.92
CA ARG A 332 -5.47 11.27 -0.44
C ARG A 332 -4.34 12.28 -0.43
N GLU A 333 -4.41 13.29 0.41
CA GLU A 333 -3.36 14.29 0.55
C GLU A 333 -2.09 13.70 1.16
N ALA A 334 -2.22 12.79 2.12
CA ALA A 334 -1.09 12.03 2.65
C ALA A 334 -0.42 11.20 1.55
N VAL A 335 -1.20 10.50 0.69
CA VAL A 335 -0.67 9.76 -0.47
C VAL A 335 -0.02 10.69 -1.49
N ARG A 336 -0.51 11.92 -1.68
CA ARG A 336 0.14 12.90 -2.56
C ARG A 336 1.50 13.31 -2.00
N LEU A 337 1.55 13.69 -0.73
CA LEU A 337 2.78 14.13 -0.08
C LEU A 337 3.80 13.00 0.09
N TYR A 338 3.35 11.83 0.48
CA TYR A 338 4.20 10.68 0.79
C TYR A 338 3.81 9.47 -0.05
N SER A 339 3.80 9.66 -1.38
CA SER A 339 3.44 8.59 -2.32
C SER A 339 4.19 7.30 -2.01
N PRO A 340 3.51 6.19 -1.63
CA PRO A 340 4.19 4.92 -1.37
C PRO A 340 5.05 4.48 -2.54
N GLY A 341 4.52 4.55 -3.77
CA GLY A 341 5.28 4.32 -5.00
C GLY A 341 6.03 5.59 -5.42
N TRP A 342 6.99 6.03 -4.62
CA TRP A 342 7.71 7.28 -4.81
C TRP A 342 8.63 7.33 -6.04
N LEU A 343 9.17 6.18 -6.46
CA LEU A 343 10.02 5.99 -7.63
C LEU A 343 9.67 4.67 -8.30
N LEU A 344 9.43 4.71 -9.60
CA LEU A 344 9.03 3.55 -10.39
C LEU A 344 9.79 3.52 -11.71
N THR A 345 10.06 2.32 -12.23
CA THR A 345 10.83 2.13 -13.44
C THR A 345 10.02 1.53 -14.58
N ARG A 346 10.48 1.79 -15.80
CA ARG A 346 10.08 1.14 -17.04
C ARG A 346 11.33 0.85 -17.86
N VAL A 347 11.18 -0.01 -18.86
CA VAL A 347 12.21 -0.27 -19.86
C VAL A 347 11.57 -0.19 -21.23
N THR A 348 12.23 0.48 -22.18
CA THR A 348 11.78 0.49 -23.57
C THR A 348 11.93 -0.89 -24.19
N SER A 349 10.86 -1.46 -24.74
CA SER A 349 10.86 -2.76 -25.42
C SER A 349 11.28 -2.69 -26.88
N THR A 350 11.45 -1.50 -27.41
CA THR A 350 11.88 -1.19 -28.77
C THR A 350 12.44 0.22 -28.81
N ASP A 351 13.18 0.55 -29.87
CA ASP A 351 13.55 1.94 -30.19
C ASP A 351 12.28 2.79 -30.25
N THR A 352 12.27 3.90 -29.54
CA THR A 352 11.11 4.79 -29.44
C THR A 352 11.50 6.24 -29.28
N GLU A 353 10.52 7.13 -29.32
CA GLU A 353 10.69 8.55 -29.01
C GLU A 353 9.90 8.91 -27.75
N LEU A 354 10.49 9.78 -26.92
CA LEU A 354 9.84 10.38 -25.77
C LEU A 354 10.09 11.90 -25.81
N GLY A 355 9.04 12.66 -26.06
CA GLY A 355 9.18 14.07 -26.41
C GLY A 355 10.03 14.22 -27.68
N ALA A 356 11.01 15.10 -27.66
CA ALA A 356 11.94 15.33 -28.79
C ALA A 356 13.19 14.42 -28.78
N HIS A 357 13.16 13.33 -27.99
CA HIS A 357 14.36 12.51 -27.78
C HIS A 357 14.12 11.06 -28.16
N ARG A 358 15.05 10.52 -28.98
CA ARG A 358 15.07 9.08 -29.26
C ARG A 358 15.64 8.30 -28.07
N LEU A 359 14.97 7.24 -27.70
CA LEU A 359 15.35 6.28 -26.67
C LEU A 359 15.55 4.91 -27.33
N PRO A 360 16.78 4.36 -27.32
CA PRO A 360 17.01 2.99 -27.78
C PRO A 360 16.25 1.96 -26.97
N GLU A 361 16.00 0.78 -27.55
CA GLU A 361 15.55 -0.40 -26.84
C GLU A 361 16.42 -0.67 -25.59
N GLY A 362 15.82 -1.13 -24.50
CA GLY A 362 16.50 -1.39 -23.23
C GLY A 362 16.80 -0.14 -22.40
N THR A 363 16.36 1.05 -22.83
CA THR A 363 16.53 2.27 -22.03
C THR A 363 15.69 2.19 -20.75
N SER A 364 16.36 2.34 -19.60
CA SER A 364 15.68 2.48 -18.30
C SER A 364 15.05 3.88 -18.18
N VAL A 365 13.75 3.92 -17.94
CA VAL A 365 12.96 5.13 -17.73
C VAL A 365 12.45 5.15 -16.30
N ILE A 366 12.69 6.24 -15.58
CA ILE A 366 12.23 6.44 -14.20
C ILE A 366 11.15 7.52 -14.20
N TYR A 367 10.06 7.29 -13.50
CA TYR A 367 9.09 8.32 -13.14
C TYR A 367 8.83 8.30 -11.64
N SER A 368 8.49 9.45 -11.09
CA SER A 368 8.33 9.62 -9.65
C SER A 368 7.07 10.41 -9.34
N PRO A 369 6.03 9.76 -8.76
CA PRO A 369 4.89 10.48 -8.20
C PRO A 369 5.33 11.53 -7.17
N TYR A 370 6.28 11.20 -6.29
CA TYR A 370 6.82 12.11 -5.30
C TYR A 370 7.38 13.40 -5.93
N LEU A 371 8.12 13.29 -7.04
CA LEU A 371 8.67 14.42 -7.76
C LEU A 371 7.58 15.28 -8.41
N LEU A 372 6.63 14.64 -9.10
CA LEU A 372 5.58 15.35 -9.82
C LEU A 372 4.59 16.04 -8.85
N HIS A 373 4.24 15.36 -7.77
CA HIS A 373 3.33 15.91 -6.77
C HIS A 373 3.92 17.10 -5.99
N ARG A 374 5.22 17.36 -6.12
CA ARG A 374 5.91 18.49 -5.48
C ARG A 374 6.30 19.62 -6.42
N GLN A 375 5.81 19.60 -7.65
CA GLN A 375 6.01 20.68 -8.59
C GLN A 375 4.97 21.79 -8.37
N PRO A 376 5.38 23.05 -8.14
CA PRO A 376 4.44 24.17 -7.93
C PRO A 376 3.50 24.43 -9.11
N ALA A 377 3.95 24.13 -10.33
CA ALA A 377 3.13 24.25 -11.54
C ALA A 377 1.97 23.24 -11.59
N LEU A 378 2.08 22.09 -10.88
CA LEU A 378 1.06 21.06 -10.84
C LEU A 378 0.20 21.14 -9.56
N PHE A 379 0.81 21.50 -8.45
CA PHE A 379 0.17 21.64 -7.15
C PHE A 379 0.65 22.94 -6.49
N PRO A 380 -0.18 23.98 -6.41
CA PRO A 380 0.15 25.19 -5.66
C PRO A 380 0.51 24.86 -4.21
N GLU A 381 1.53 25.52 -3.66
CA GLU A 381 2.07 25.22 -2.32
C GLU A 381 2.28 23.70 -2.10
N PRO A 382 3.16 23.04 -2.90
CA PRO A 382 3.15 21.59 -3.05
C PRO A 382 3.58 20.84 -1.79
N ASP A 383 4.30 21.48 -0.87
CA ASP A 383 4.73 20.88 0.39
C ASP A 383 3.72 21.10 1.54
N ARG A 384 2.71 21.97 1.33
CA ARG A 384 1.64 22.21 2.32
C ARG A 384 0.67 21.05 2.36
N PHE A 385 0.32 20.60 3.57
CA PHE A 385 -0.78 19.68 3.80
C PHE A 385 -2.10 20.42 3.72
N ASP A 386 -2.85 20.16 2.67
CA ASP A 386 -4.10 20.85 2.38
C ASP A 386 -5.15 19.90 1.78
N PRO A 387 -5.95 19.22 2.62
CA PRO A 387 -7.02 18.36 2.15
C PRO A 387 -8.10 19.07 1.33
N GLU A 388 -8.23 20.41 1.45
CA GLU A 388 -9.24 21.17 0.71
C GLU A 388 -8.97 21.23 -0.79
N ARG A 389 -7.73 21.01 -1.22
CA ARG A 389 -7.40 20.90 -2.66
C ARG A 389 -8.16 19.80 -3.40
N TRP A 390 -8.76 18.87 -2.68
CA TRP A 390 -9.53 17.76 -3.24
C TRP A 390 -11.03 18.00 -3.32
N VAL A 391 -11.53 19.15 -2.86
CA VAL A 391 -12.95 19.50 -2.94
C VAL A 391 -13.35 19.69 -4.39
N GLY A 392 -14.35 18.93 -4.85
CA GLY A 392 -14.83 18.98 -6.23
C GLY A 392 -13.85 18.49 -7.31
N VAL A 393 -12.67 18.02 -6.91
CA VAL A 393 -11.65 17.52 -7.83
C VAL A 393 -11.76 16.03 -8.03
N HIS A 394 -11.89 15.59 -9.30
CA HIS A 394 -11.78 14.17 -9.64
C HIS A 394 -10.29 13.80 -9.77
N PRO A 395 -9.73 12.97 -8.87
CA PRO A 395 -8.28 12.74 -8.80
C PRO A 395 -7.65 12.26 -10.12
N GLN A 396 -8.40 11.47 -10.90
CA GLN A 396 -7.92 10.87 -12.15
C GLN A 396 -7.85 11.88 -13.31
N ARG A 397 -8.51 13.02 -13.21
CA ARG A 397 -8.49 14.07 -14.24
C ARG A 397 -7.40 15.12 -14.01
N GLY A 398 -6.82 15.14 -12.81
CA GLY A 398 -5.78 16.09 -12.40
C GLY A 398 -4.36 15.51 -12.50
N PRO A 399 -3.36 16.22 -11.98
CA PRO A 399 -1.96 15.82 -12.01
C PRO A 399 -1.60 14.70 -11.01
N PHE A 400 -2.57 14.20 -10.26
CA PHE A 400 -2.36 13.16 -9.26
C PHE A 400 -2.16 11.79 -9.92
N ILE A 401 -1.00 11.20 -9.65
CA ILE A 401 -0.63 9.86 -10.13
C ILE A 401 -0.19 8.92 -8.99
N GLY A 402 -0.68 9.15 -7.76
CA GLY A 402 -0.33 8.34 -6.59
C GLY A 402 -0.68 6.85 -6.73
N PHE A 403 -1.68 6.54 -7.56
CA PHE A 403 -2.08 5.18 -7.91
C PHE A 403 -1.68 4.78 -9.35
N GLY A 404 -0.76 5.55 -9.97
CA GLY A 404 -0.40 5.36 -11.36
C GLY A 404 -1.48 5.83 -12.34
N ALA A 405 -1.27 5.51 -13.62
CA ALA A 405 -2.21 5.82 -14.70
C ALA A 405 -2.12 4.76 -15.81
N GLY A 406 -3.03 4.86 -16.80
CA GLY A 406 -3.05 3.96 -17.95
C GLY A 406 -3.43 2.52 -17.61
N PRO A 407 -3.09 1.55 -18.49
CA PRO A 407 -3.46 0.15 -18.32
C PRO A 407 -2.93 -0.48 -17.02
N ARG A 408 -1.81 0.02 -16.51
CA ARG A 408 -1.12 -0.47 -15.29
C ARG A 408 -1.53 0.27 -14.02
N ARG A 409 -2.59 1.06 -14.04
CA ARG A 409 -3.11 1.74 -12.85
C ARG A 409 -3.42 0.73 -11.75
N CYS A 410 -3.22 1.14 -10.49
CA CYS A 410 -3.48 0.32 -9.31
C CYS A 410 -4.88 -0.29 -9.35
N VAL A 411 -4.96 -1.62 -9.27
CA VAL A 411 -6.23 -2.34 -9.23
C VAL A 411 -6.89 -2.23 -7.86
N GLY A 412 -6.07 -2.12 -6.80
CA GLY A 412 -6.51 -2.03 -5.41
C GLY A 412 -6.70 -0.60 -4.89
N GLU A 413 -6.81 0.42 -5.76
CA GLU A 413 -6.96 1.82 -5.30
C GLU A 413 -8.16 1.99 -4.38
N GLN A 414 -9.34 1.50 -4.77
CA GLN A 414 -10.54 1.60 -3.95
C GLN A 414 -10.39 0.81 -2.64
N PHE A 415 -9.83 -0.40 -2.71
CA PHE A 415 -9.55 -1.23 -1.53
C PHE A 415 -8.64 -0.49 -0.54
N GLY A 416 -7.48 -0.01 -1.00
CA GLY A 416 -6.51 0.66 -0.14
C GLY A 416 -7.04 1.98 0.44
N MET A 417 -7.78 2.76 -0.35
CA MET A 417 -8.42 3.99 0.14
C MET A 417 -9.47 3.67 1.20
N THR A 418 -10.34 2.69 0.97
CA THR A 418 -11.38 2.28 1.93
C THR A 418 -10.75 1.84 3.24
N GLU A 419 -9.75 0.97 3.21
CA GLU A 419 -9.09 0.48 4.41
C GLU A 419 -8.36 1.59 5.17
N SER A 420 -7.60 2.46 4.48
CA SER A 420 -6.91 3.58 5.11
C SER A 420 -7.89 4.56 5.76
N VAL A 421 -9.02 4.85 5.13
CA VAL A 421 -10.06 5.73 5.68
C VAL A 421 -10.71 5.10 6.92
N LEU A 422 -11.02 3.80 6.89
CA LEU A 422 -11.61 3.10 8.04
C LEU A 422 -10.66 3.04 9.23
N LEU A 423 -9.38 2.72 8.98
CA LEU A 423 -8.35 2.73 10.03
C LEU A 423 -8.23 4.12 10.64
N LEU A 424 -8.09 5.15 9.81
CA LEU A 424 -7.98 6.54 10.25
C LEU A 424 -9.21 6.97 11.05
N ALA A 425 -10.41 6.76 10.53
CA ALA A 425 -11.66 7.14 11.18
C ALA A 425 -11.85 6.44 12.53
N THR A 426 -11.55 5.12 12.58
CA THR A 426 -11.69 4.34 13.81
C THR A 426 -10.73 4.81 14.91
N ILE A 427 -9.48 5.09 14.54
CA ILE A 427 -8.46 5.62 15.46
C ILE A 427 -8.85 7.02 15.95
N MET A 428 -9.20 7.93 15.03
CA MET A 428 -9.55 9.31 15.35
C MET A 428 -10.83 9.43 16.19
N ARG A 429 -11.72 8.46 16.10
CA ARG A 429 -12.91 8.38 16.95
C ARG A 429 -12.56 7.99 18.39
N ALA A 430 -11.65 7.02 18.56
CA ALA A 430 -11.34 6.46 19.88
C ALA A 430 -10.25 7.26 20.62
N TRP A 431 -9.32 7.86 19.88
CA TRP A 431 -8.07 8.37 20.41
C TRP A 431 -7.74 9.79 19.97
N HIS A 432 -7.15 10.56 20.88
CA HIS A 432 -6.35 11.72 20.59
C HIS A 432 -4.89 11.30 20.55
N LEU A 433 -4.21 11.59 19.43
CA LEU A 433 -2.83 11.17 19.19
C LEU A 433 -1.92 12.39 19.09
N GLU A 434 -0.84 12.40 19.88
CA GLU A 434 0.20 13.42 19.86
C GLU A 434 1.56 12.78 19.69
N HIS A 435 2.47 13.44 18.97
CA HIS A 435 3.85 12.94 18.87
C HIS A 435 4.52 12.89 20.24
N VAL A 436 5.26 11.81 20.49
CA VAL A 436 6.11 11.73 21.70
C VAL A 436 7.26 12.72 21.57
N PRO A 437 7.43 13.65 22.53
CA PRO A 437 8.51 14.65 22.49
C PRO A 437 9.89 14.02 22.33
N GLY A 438 10.74 14.65 21.53
CA GLY A 438 12.13 14.19 21.28
C GLY A 438 12.26 13.04 20.27
N ARG A 439 11.15 12.50 19.75
CA ARG A 439 11.16 11.49 18.70
C ARG A 439 10.90 12.11 17.33
N THR A 440 11.88 12.03 16.43
CA THR A 440 11.79 12.61 15.08
C THR A 440 11.25 11.58 14.10
N VAL A 441 10.23 11.96 13.33
CA VAL A 441 9.74 11.16 12.19
C VAL A 441 10.67 11.38 11.00
N ARG A 442 11.12 10.30 10.38
CA ARG A 442 12.03 10.33 9.22
C ARG A 442 11.38 9.69 8.03
N GLU A 443 11.54 10.31 6.86
CA GLU A 443 11.21 9.70 5.58
C GLU A 443 12.25 8.62 5.24
N MET A 444 11.78 7.42 4.94
CA MET A 444 12.63 6.29 4.55
C MET A 444 12.28 5.87 3.12
N PRO A 445 12.99 6.39 2.10
CA PRO A 445 12.78 6.03 0.71
C PRO A 445 13.40 4.65 0.40
N LEU A 446 12.64 3.62 0.71
CA LEU A 446 12.94 2.21 0.41
C LEU A 446 12.19 1.77 -0.85
N ALA A 447 11.68 0.53 -0.95
CA ALA A 447 10.82 0.14 -2.05
C ALA A 447 9.49 0.93 -2.04
N THR A 448 9.04 1.30 -0.85
CA THR A 448 8.00 2.32 -0.63
C THR A 448 8.59 3.50 0.13
N LEU A 449 7.95 4.68 0.01
CA LEU A 449 8.25 5.83 0.87
C LEU A 449 7.52 5.62 2.20
N ARG A 450 8.23 5.06 3.15
CA ARG A 450 7.67 4.76 4.46
C ARG A 450 8.17 5.71 5.54
N PRO A 451 7.40 5.95 6.58
CA PRO A 451 7.93 6.59 7.78
C PRO A 451 8.87 5.62 8.52
N GLY A 452 9.82 6.17 9.23
CA GLY A 452 10.48 5.44 10.33
C GLY A 452 9.48 5.14 11.45
N PRO A 453 9.92 4.64 12.61
CA PRO A 453 9.04 4.48 13.76
C PRO A 453 8.37 5.81 14.14
N VAL A 454 7.03 5.84 14.14
CA VAL A 454 6.24 7.02 14.53
C VAL A 454 5.64 6.76 15.91
N TRP A 455 6.28 7.31 16.93
CA TRP A 455 5.81 7.16 18.31
C TRP A 455 4.80 8.25 18.65
N MET A 456 3.60 7.83 19.06
CA MET A 456 2.54 8.73 19.50
C MET A 456 2.01 8.31 20.85
N ARG A 457 1.62 9.30 21.66
CA ARG A 457 0.87 9.10 22.90
C ARG A 457 -0.61 9.04 22.56
N ALA A 458 -1.27 7.96 22.94
CA ALA A 458 -2.69 7.74 22.73
C ALA A 458 -3.45 8.14 24.01
N THR A 459 -4.22 9.24 23.95
CA THR A 459 -5.12 9.64 25.03
C THR A 459 -6.55 9.31 24.62
N ARG A 460 -7.28 8.61 25.49
CA ARG A 460 -8.66 8.20 25.21
C ARG A 460 -9.57 9.43 25.11
N ARG A 461 -10.46 9.43 24.14
CA ARG A 461 -11.45 10.51 24.03
C ARG A 461 -12.61 10.25 24.96
N ASP A 462 -12.93 11.23 25.84
CA ASP A 462 -14.10 11.21 26.68
C ASP A 462 -15.36 11.39 25.85
N GLY A 463 -16.33 10.49 25.95
CA GLY A 463 -17.62 10.59 25.24
C GLY A 463 -18.22 9.26 24.77
N LEU A 464 -17.44 8.16 24.75
CA LEU A 464 -17.94 6.85 24.32
C LEU A 464 -18.43 5.95 25.49
N VAL A 465 -18.42 6.47 26.71
CA VAL A 465 -18.95 5.77 27.90
C VAL A 465 -20.13 6.53 28.45
N ARG A 466 -21.29 6.44 27.83
CA ARG A 466 -22.61 6.68 28.51
C ARG A 466 -23.79 6.44 27.56
N THR A 467 -24.11 5.21 27.23
CA THR A 467 -25.50 4.80 26.98
C THR A 467 -25.66 3.35 27.45
N GLY A 468 -25.79 3.18 28.77
CA GLY A 468 -25.99 1.85 29.32
C GLY A 468 -26.08 1.84 30.84
N ALA A 469 -26.65 2.89 31.47
CA ALA A 469 -27.07 2.83 32.85
C ALA A 469 -28.11 3.92 33.13
N ALA A 470 -29.34 3.67 32.78
CA ALA A 470 -30.53 4.27 33.43
C ALA A 470 -31.77 3.48 32.99
N GLY A 471 -32.33 2.72 33.89
CA GLY A 471 -33.64 2.05 33.80
C GLY A 471 -33.63 0.65 34.33
#